data_006eed8a2cf6d13a82f6633e591c4e29
#
_entry.id   006eed8a2cf6d13a82f6633e591c4e29
#
_cell.length_a   1.000
_cell.length_b   1.000
_cell.length_c   1.000
_cell.angle_alpha   90.00
_cell.angle_beta   90.00
_cell.angle_gamma   90.00
#
_symmetry.space_group_name_H-M   'P 1'
#
loop_
_entity.id
_entity.type
_entity.pdbx_description
1 polymer ?
#
loop_
_entity_poly.entity_id
_entity_poly.type
_entity_poly.pdbx_seq_one_letter_code
_entity_poly.pdbx_strand_id
1 'polypeptide(L)' 'SNHYHFLCLGCKNVFDMEDVPVLKDLDGLAGANPDFKVLSHRLEFHGYCRKCNQGSKN' A
#
# COMPACT_ATOMS: atom_id res chain seq x y z
N SER A 1 -6.64 10.87 -4.34
CA SER A 1 -5.53 10.56 -5.18
C SER A 1 -5.10 9.12 -4.98
N ASN A 2 -4.39 8.62 -5.96
CA ASN A 2 -4.04 7.22 -5.95
C ASN A 2 -2.58 7.00 -5.67
N HIS A 3 -2.21 7.09 -4.46
CA HIS A 3 -0.85 6.75 -4.11
C HIS A 3 -0.89 5.73 -2.98
N TYR A 4 0.21 5.06 -2.80
CA TYR A 4 0.28 4.01 -1.81
C TYR A 4 0.96 4.52 -0.55
N HIS A 5 0.70 3.84 0.53
CA HIS A 5 1.32 4.17 1.80
C HIS A 5 2.14 2.99 2.29
N PHE A 6 3.16 3.29 3.06
CA PHE A 6 4.01 2.27 3.64
C PHE A 6 4.03 2.50 5.16
N LEU A 7 3.67 1.49 5.91
CA LEU A 7 3.71 1.56 7.37
C LEU A 7 4.94 0.83 7.86
N CYS A 8 5.81 1.54 8.56
CA CYS A 8 6.97 0.93 9.16
C CYS A 8 6.58 0.25 10.46
N LEU A 9 6.83 -1.03 10.56
CA LEU A 9 6.47 -1.78 11.75
C LEU A 9 7.40 -1.48 12.92
N GLY A 10 8.57 -0.95 12.62
CA GLY A 10 9.54 -0.61 13.66
C GLY A 10 9.23 0.71 14.33
N CYS A 11 9.15 1.77 13.58
CA CYS A 11 8.93 3.10 14.15
C CYS A 11 7.50 3.58 14.05
N LYS A 12 6.65 2.83 13.35
CA LYS A 12 5.23 3.14 13.22
C LYS A 12 4.93 4.41 12.41
N ASN A 13 5.91 4.91 11.68
CA ASN A 13 5.66 6.04 10.81
C ASN A 13 5.03 5.58 9.51
N VAL A 14 4.24 6.45 8.92
CA VAL A 14 3.60 6.17 7.65
C VAL A 14 4.25 7.05 6.60
N PHE A 15 4.65 6.46 5.50
CA PHE A 15 5.31 7.17 4.42
C PHE A 15 4.47 7.08 3.15
N ASP A 16 4.56 8.09 2.31
CA ASP A 16 3.91 8.04 1.01
C ASP A 16 4.89 7.39 0.04
N MET A 17 4.39 6.48 -0.77
CA MET A 17 5.21 5.81 -1.77
C MET A 17 4.75 6.26 -3.14
N GLU A 18 5.36 7.30 -3.63
CA GLU A 18 4.93 7.90 -4.87
C GLU A 18 5.60 7.32 -6.10
N ASP A 19 6.69 6.62 -5.90
CA ASP A 19 7.42 6.05 -7.02
C ASP A 19 6.93 4.67 -7.45
N VAL A 20 5.98 4.12 -6.73
CA VAL A 20 5.45 2.82 -7.06
C VAL A 20 4.33 2.98 -8.09
N PRO A 21 4.38 2.28 -9.20
CA PRO A 21 3.34 2.40 -10.20
C PRO A 21 1.99 1.98 -9.64
N VAL A 22 0.98 2.79 -9.86
CA VAL A 22 -0.34 2.47 -9.39
C VAL A 22 -0.99 1.53 -10.39
N LEU A 23 -1.56 0.44 -9.89
CA LEU A 23 -2.26 -0.50 -10.74
C LEU A 23 -3.55 0.13 -11.21
N LYS A 24 -3.74 0.16 -12.51
CA LYS A 24 -4.91 0.77 -13.06
C LYS A 24 -6.10 -0.16 -12.98
N ASP A 25 -7.24 0.41 -12.86
CA ASP A 25 -8.50 -0.32 -12.93
C ASP A 25 -8.62 -1.45 -11.91
N LEU A 26 -7.98 -1.28 -10.77
CA LEU A 26 -8.11 -2.29 -9.73
C LEU A 26 -9.55 -2.39 -9.26
N ASP A 27 -10.24 -1.27 -9.13
CA ASP A 27 -11.64 -1.26 -8.73
C ASP A 27 -12.49 -1.93 -9.80
N GLY A 28 -12.16 -1.74 -11.05
CA GLY A 28 -12.89 -2.35 -12.14
C GLY A 28 -12.73 -3.86 -12.15
N LEU A 29 -11.52 -4.33 -11.87
CA LEU A 29 -11.26 -5.76 -11.82
C LEU A 29 -12.05 -6.40 -10.68
N ALA A 30 -12.07 -5.77 -9.52
CA ALA A 30 -12.82 -6.29 -8.39
C ALA A 30 -14.31 -6.19 -8.66
N GLY A 31 -14.72 -5.13 -9.34
CA GLY A 31 -16.13 -4.92 -9.63
C GLY A 31 -16.69 -5.81 -10.74
N ALA A 32 -15.81 -6.63 -11.34
CA ALA A 32 -16.29 -7.56 -12.37
C ALA A 32 -17.14 -8.66 -11.74
N ASN A 33 -17.02 -8.88 -10.45
CA ASN A 33 -17.85 -9.84 -9.76
C ASN A 33 -19.23 -9.19 -9.55
N PRO A 34 -20.29 -9.75 -10.14
CA PRO A 34 -21.61 -9.12 -10.07
C PRO A 34 -22.24 -9.10 -8.68
N ASP A 35 -21.67 -9.85 -7.75
CA ASP A 35 -22.21 -9.86 -6.40
C ASP A 35 -21.78 -8.67 -5.58
N PHE A 36 -20.83 -7.87 -6.09
CA PHE A 36 -20.31 -6.76 -5.31
C PHE A 36 -20.31 -5.46 -6.09
N LYS A 37 -20.53 -4.39 -5.39
CA LYS A 37 -20.41 -3.07 -5.98
C LYS A 37 -19.19 -2.43 -5.35
N VAL A 38 -18.11 -2.33 -6.11
CA VAL A 38 -16.85 -1.80 -5.58
C VAL A 38 -16.79 -0.31 -5.80
N LEU A 39 -16.58 0.44 -4.73
CA LEU A 39 -16.49 1.88 -4.83
C LEU A 39 -15.05 2.38 -4.80
N SER A 40 -14.20 1.71 -4.06
CA SER A 40 -12.82 2.14 -3.97
C SER A 40 -12.01 1.05 -3.28
N HIS A 41 -10.73 1.28 -3.13
CA HIS A 41 -9.87 0.34 -2.44
C HIS A 41 -8.82 1.12 -1.67
N ARG A 42 -8.11 0.40 -0.82
CA ARG A 42 -7.05 0.97 -0.06
C ARG A 42 -5.92 -0.02 -0.09
N LEU A 43 -4.72 0.44 -0.37
CA LEU A 43 -3.59 -0.45 -0.46
C LEU A 43 -2.43 0.12 0.35
N GLU A 44 -1.84 -0.70 1.18
CA GLU A 44 -0.85 -0.27 2.11
C GLU A 44 0.22 -1.34 2.21
N PHE A 45 1.46 -0.94 2.21
CA PHE A 45 2.57 -1.89 2.37
C PHE A 45 3.06 -1.82 3.81
N HIS A 46 3.51 -2.93 4.34
CA HIS A 46 4.01 -3.00 5.70
C HIS A 46 5.42 -3.58 5.69
N GLY A 47 6.29 -3.06 6.49
CA GLY A 47 7.65 -3.55 6.55
C GLY A 47 8.50 -2.65 7.42
N TYR A 48 9.74 -2.44 7.02
CA TYR A 48 10.65 -1.60 7.79
C TYR A 48 11.22 -0.51 6.90
N CYS A 49 11.25 0.71 7.40
CA CYS A 49 11.80 1.82 6.66
C CYS A 49 13.32 1.69 6.67
N ARG A 50 14.00 2.55 5.95
CA ARG A 50 15.43 2.45 5.81
C ARG A 50 16.14 2.44 7.15
N LYS A 51 15.72 3.30 8.05
CA LYS A 51 16.32 3.39 9.34
C LYS A 51 16.09 2.15 10.18
N CYS A 52 14.87 1.65 10.21
CA CYS A 52 14.55 0.48 11.00
C CYS A 52 15.10 -0.79 10.38
N ASN A 53 15.20 -0.81 9.06
CA ASN A 53 15.74 -1.97 8.37
C ASN A 53 17.22 -2.15 8.69
N GLN A 54 17.95 -1.06 8.82
CA GLN A 54 19.35 -1.15 9.11
C GLN A 54 19.58 -1.70 10.50
N GLY A 55 18.68 -1.47 11.41
CA GLY A 55 18.85 -1.94 12.75
C GLY A 55 18.38 -3.35 12.97
N SER A 56 17.72 -3.93 12.00
CA SER A 56 17.22 -5.25 12.20
C SER A 56 18.08 -6.28 11.55
N LYS A 57 19.35 -6.26 11.71
CA LYS A 57 20.07 -7.20 11.18
C LYS A 57 20.05 -8.38 11.92
N ASN A 58 19.98 -9.23 11.57
CA ASN A 58 19.96 -10.49 12.18
C ASN A 58 18.96 -11.21 11.71
#